data_3e02804325d0ea85bab356278f7f3d37
#
_entry.id   3e02804325d0ea85bab356278f7f3d37
#
_cell.length_a   1.000
_cell.length_b   1.000
_cell.length_c   1.000
_cell.angle_alpha   90.00
_cell.angle_beta   90.00
_cell.angle_gamma   90.00
#
_symmetry.space_group_name_H-M   'P 1'
#
loop_
_entity.id
_entity.type
_entity.pdbx_description
1 polymer ?
#
loop_
_entity_poly.entity_id
_entity_poly.type
_entity_poly.pdbx_seq_one_letter_code
_entity_poly.pdbx_strand_id
1 'polypeptide(L)'
;MTYDAFLVPLKQFDLAKDRLRKDTTLNVSKLAEELARGVLQSCGTRKVLVLSESPEITSFATQLGIEVVESHSSGLNEAVSHAYAALGSRYERLHVVHGDLKNPEGLNDFSPTAAITIVSDHHGSGTNVLSLPTGLDFRFHYGVGSRVLHEQEAKRLGIECSTILDSPWGYDVDEPSDLK
;
A
#
# COMPACT_ATOMS: atom_id res chain seq x y z
N MET A 1 4.72 -6.90 22.67
CA MET A 1 5.20 -6.49 21.34
C MET A 1 4.03 -6.69 20.39
N THR A 2 3.48 -5.63 19.85
CA THR A 2 2.45 -5.74 18.79
C THR A 2 3.16 -6.24 17.54
N TYR A 3 2.77 -7.44 17.09
CA TYR A 3 3.25 -7.99 15.83
C TYR A 3 2.51 -7.33 14.69
N ASP A 4 3.07 -6.26 14.15
CA ASP A 4 2.56 -5.61 12.96
C ASP A 4 3.46 -5.86 11.74
N ALA A 5 2.90 -5.70 10.56
CA ALA A 5 3.64 -5.78 9.32
C ALA A 5 3.13 -4.78 8.28
N PHE A 6 4.04 -4.30 7.45
CA PHE A 6 3.70 -3.61 6.21
C PHE A 6 3.37 -4.63 5.13
N LEU A 7 2.29 -4.39 4.40
CA LEU A 7 1.90 -5.13 3.22
C LEU A 7 1.92 -4.17 2.03
N VAL A 8 2.80 -4.41 1.08
CA VAL A 8 2.99 -3.55 -0.09
C VAL A 8 2.53 -4.30 -1.35
N PRO A 9 1.33 -3.99 -1.86
CA PRO A 9 0.88 -4.54 -3.15
C PRO A 9 1.70 -3.98 -4.29
N LEU A 10 2.27 -4.86 -5.12
CA LEU A 10 3.04 -4.49 -6.30
C LEU A 10 2.53 -5.23 -7.54
N LYS A 11 2.26 -4.48 -8.60
CA LYS A 11 2.03 -5.02 -9.93
C LYS A 11 3.34 -5.18 -10.68
N GLN A 12 3.37 -6.05 -11.68
CA GLN A 12 4.45 -6.11 -12.65
C GLN A 12 4.80 -4.70 -13.14
N PHE A 13 6.08 -4.34 -13.14
CA PHE A 13 6.52 -2.97 -13.42
C PHE A 13 6.17 -2.52 -14.83
N ASP A 14 6.15 -3.44 -15.79
CA ASP A 14 5.74 -3.15 -17.17
C ASP A 14 4.24 -2.85 -17.32
N LEU A 15 3.42 -3.29 -16.38
CA LEU A 15 1.98 -3.03 -16.34
C LEU A 15 1.60 -1.92 -15.35
N ALA A 16 2.59 -1.38 -14.63
CA ALA A 16 2.37 -0.26 -13.72
C ALA A 16 2.31 1.06 -14.48
N LYS A 17 1.57 2.03 -13.92
CA LYS A 17 1.63 3.43 -14.37
C LYS A 17 1.18 3.68 -15.82
N ASP A 18 0.10 3.05 -16.25
CA ASP A 18 -0.43 3.20 -17.62
C ASP A 18 -0.70 4.67 -18.04
N ARG A 19 -1.05 5.54 -17.09
CA ARG A 19 -1.28 6.97 -17.35
C ARG A 19 0.04 7.68 -17.66
N LEU A 20 1.11 7.39 -16.93
CA LEU A 20 2.44 7.93 -17.17
C LEU A 20 3.01 7.49 -18.53
N ARG A 21 2.75 6.24 -18.97
CA ARG A 21 3.28 5.70 -20.22
C ARG A 21 2.79 6.43 -21.46
N LYS A 22 1.64 7.06 -21.39
CA LYS A 22 1.04 7.76 -22.54
C LYS A 22 1.66 9.11 -22.83
N ASP A 23 2.24 9.75 -21.81
CA ASP A 23 2.61 11.17 -21.87
C ASP A 23 4.08 11.45 -21.52
N THR A 24 4.92 10.43 -21.39
CA THR A 24 6.34 10.63 -21.01
C THR A 24 7.31 9.76 -21.82
N THR A 25 8.52 10.28 -22.05
CA THR A 25 9.66 9.55 -22.61
C THR A 25 10.46 8.78 -21.54
N LEU A 26 10.06 8.87 -20.28
CA LEU A 26 10.72 8.20 -19.18
C LEU A 26 10.55 6.68 -19.26
N ASN A 27 11.54 5.95 -18.77
CA ASN A 27 11.40 4.52 -18.53
C ASN A 27 10.52 4.30 -17.29
N VAL A 28 9.22 4.17 -17.53
CA VAL A 28 8.20 4.07 -16.48
C VAL A 28 8.34 2.79 -15.67
N SER A 29 8.78 1.68 -16.27
CA SER A 29 9.04 0.44 -15.53
C SER A 29 10.15 0.61 -14.51
N LYS A 30 11.25 1.28 -14.92
CA LYS A 30 12.36 1.58 -14.01
C LYS A 30 11.94 2.53 -12.90
N LEU A 31 11.14 3.55 -13.22
CA LEU A 31 10.60 4.47 -12.21
C LEU A 31 9.71 3.72 -11.20
N ALA A 32 8.82 2.85 -11.66
CA ALA A 32 7.98 2.04 -10.78
C ALA A 32 8.81 1.13 -9.85
N GLU A 33 9.88 0.53 -10.36
CA GLU A 33 10.82 -0.25 -9.55
C GLU A 33 11.54 0.61 -8.51
N GLU A 34 12.03 1.79 -8.90
CA GLU A 34 12.72 2.71 -7.99
C GLU A 34 11.80 3.21 -6.85
N LEU A 35 10.56 3.57 -7.17
CA LEU A 35 9.56 3.95 -6.17
C LEU A 35 9.25 2.80 -5.20
N ALA A 36 8.98 1.61 -5.73
CA ALA A 36 8.73 0.42 -4.92
C ALA A 36 9.91 0.11 -3.99
N ARG A 37 11.13 0.18 -4.51
CA ARG A 37 12.36 0.00 -3.72
C ARG A 37 12.46 1.03 -2.60
N GLY A 38 12.16 2.29 -2.88
CA GLY A 38 12.12 3.38 -1.90
C GLY A 38 11.14 3.10 -0.77
N VAL A 39 9.91 2.71 -1.10
CA VAL A 39 8.89 2.34 -0.10
C VAL A 39 9.35 1.16 0.77
N LEU A 40 9.83 0.08 0.15
CA LEU A 40 10.27 -1.12 0.88
C LEU A 40 11.44 -0.83 1.82
N GLN A 41 12.42 -0.03 1.39
CA GLN A 41 13.57 0.37 2.20
C GLN A 41 13.18 1.31 3.34
N SER A 42 12.21 2.20 3.10
CA SER A 42 11.74 3.17 4.12
C SER A 42 10.96 2.54 5.26
N CYS A 43 10.50 1.29 5.11
CA CYS A 43 9.96 0.50 6.22
C CYS A 43 11.03 0.08 7.24
N GLY A 44 12.32 0.22 6.90
CA GLY A 44 13.46 0.01 7.80
C GLY A 44 13.56 -1.42 8.32
N THR A 45 13.61 -1.56 9.64
CA THR A 45 13.73 -2.87 10.31
C THR A 45 12.40 -3.54 10.61
N ARG A 46 11.27 -2.89 10.30
CA ARG A 46 9.95 -3.46 10.53
C ARG A 46 9.67 -4.57 9.52
N LYS A 47 8.80 -5.50 9.90
CA LYS A 47 8.41 -6.58 8.99
C LYS A 47 7.70 -6.01 7.76
N VAL A 48 8.19 -6.37 6.59
CA VAL A 48 7.61 -6.00 5.29
C VAL A 48 7.28 -7.26 4.51
N LEU A 49 6.15 -7.23 3.84
CA LEU A 49 5.64 -8.26 2.95
C LEU A 49 5.27 -7.60 1.63
N VAL A 50 5.63 -8.20 0.52
CA VAL A 50 5.16 -7.80 -0.81
C VAL A 50 3.99 -8.68 -1.21
N LEU A 51 2.92 -8.08 -1.69
CA LEU A 51 1.77 -8.79 -2.25
C LEU A 51 1.82 -8.72 -3.77
N SER A 52 1.98 -9.86 -4.43
CA SER A 52 2.01 -9.93 -5.90
C SER A 52 1.77 -11.34 -6.42
N GLU A 53 1.32 -11.44 -7.67
CA GLU A 53 1.25 -12.67 -8.46
C GLU A 53 2.35 -12.74 -9.54
N SER A 54 3.14 -11.68 -9.70
CA SER A 54 4.14 -11.56 -10.76
C SER A 54 5.46 -12.23 -10.40
N PRO A 55 6.00 -13.15 -11.23
CA PRO A 55 7.33 -13.72 -11.03
C PRO A 55 8.44 -12.66 -11.04
N GLU A 56 8.28 -11.57 -11.81
CA GLU A 56 9.19 -10.42 -11.82
C GLU A 56 9.27 -9.78 -10.43
N ILE A 57 8.12 -9.49 -9.84
CA ILE A 57 8.03 -8.90 -8.50
C ILE A 57 8.54 -9.87 -7.42
N THR A 58 8.26 -11.15 -7.57
CA THR A 58 8.80 -12.18 -6.67
C THR A 58 10.32 -12.19 -6.70
N SER A 59 10.94 -12.14 -7.88
CA SER A 59 12.39 -12.06 -8.03
C SER A 59 12.95 -10.76 -7.43
N PHE A 60 12.30 -9.63 -7.69
CA PHE A 60 12.68 -8.33 -7.14
C PHE A 60 12.64 -8.30 -5.60
N ALA A 61 11.55 -8.76 -4.99
CA ALA A 61 11.40 -8.81 -3.53
C ALA A 61 12.40 -9.80 -2.89
N THR A 62 12.63 -10.96 -3.50
CA THR A 62 13.59 -11.95 -3.03
C THR A 62 15.02 -11.42 -3.02
N GLN A 63 15.42 -10.63 -4.03
CA GLN A 63 16.74 -9.97 -4.07
C GLN A 63 16.90 -8.95 -2.91
N LEU A 64 15.82 -8.40 -2.41
CA LEU A 64 15.80 -7.50 -1.24
C LEU A 64 15.66 -8.26 0.08
N GLY A 65 15.54 -9.58 0.07
CA GLY A 65 15.31 -10.40 1.26
C GLY A 65 13.90 -10.25 1.84
N ILE A 66 12.92 -9.83 1.03
CA ILE A 66 11.55 -9.57 1.44
C ILE A 66 10.65 -10.75 1.04
N GLU A 67 9.83 -11.19 1.99
CA GLU A 67 8.84 -12.26 1.79
C GLU A 67 7.72 -11.80 0.85
N VAL A 68 7.32 -12.68 -0.06
CA VAL A 68 6.20 -12.43 -0.97
C VAL A 68 4.99 -13.24 -0.53
N VAL A 69 3.85 -12.57 -0.47
CA VAL A 69 2.51 -13.17 -0.30
C VAL A 69 1.93 -13.26 -1.71
N GLU A 70 1.74 -14.46 -2.19
CA GLU A 70 1.13 -14.70 -3.50
C GLU A 70 -0.38 -14.53 -3.43
N SER A 71 -0.95 -13.89 -4.45
CA SER A 71 -2.38 -13.77 -4.62
C SER A 71 -2.77 -13.89 -6.07
N HIS A 72 -3.60 -14.86 -6.38
CA HIS A 72 -4.16 -15.08 -7.72
C HIS A 72 -5.57 -14.48 -7.78
N SER A 73 -5.66 -13.15 -7.78
CA SER A 73 -6.91 -12.43 -7.63
C SER A 73 -7.17 -11.51 -8.83
N SER A 74 -8.44 -11.24 -9.12
CA SER A 74 -8.85 -10.40 -10.25
C SER A 74 -8.59 -8.89 -10.07
N GLY A 75 -8.08 -8.46 -8.93
CA GLY A 75 -7.77 -7.05 -8.65
C GLY A 75 -7.26 -6.79 -7.26
N LEU A 76 -6.87 -5.53 -7.02
CA LEU A 76 -6.23 -5.10 -5.78
C LEU A 76 -7.08 -5.38 -4.53
N ASN A 77 -8.38 -5.09 -4.57
CA ASN A 77 -9.25 -5.27 -3.41
C ASN A 77 -9.35 -6.74 -2.99
N GLU A 78 -9.49 -7.64 -3.95
CA GLU A 78 -9.57 -9.07 -3.70
C GLU A 78 -8.21 -9.60 -3.22
N ALA A 79 -7.11 -9.18 -3.86
CA ALA A 79 -5.76 -9.57 -3.47
C ALA A 79 -5.45 -9.17 -2.02
N VAL A 80 -5.73 -7.92 -1.66
CA VAL A 80 -5.52 -7.43 -0.29
C VAL A 80 -6.43 -8.15 0.71
N SER A 81 -7.69 -8.41 0.35
CA SER A 81 -8.63 -9.16 1.22
C SER A 81 -8.13 -10.57 1.52
N HIS A 82 -7.65 -11.30 0.52
CA HIS A 82 -7.10 -12.65 0.69
C HIS A 82 -5.82 -12.63 1.54
N ALA A 83 -4.90 -11.71 1.26
CA ALA A 83 -3.67 -11.55 2.04
C ALA A 83 -3.97 -11.17 3.50
N TYR A 84 -4.91 -10.24 3.72
CA TYR A 84 -5.34 -9.82 5.05
C TYR A 84 -5.89 -10.99 5.87
N ALA A 85 -6.76 -11.81 5.27
CA ALA A 85 -7.30 -12.98 5.93
C ALA A 85 -6.21 -14.03 6.25
N ALA A 86 -5.31 -14.30 5.30
CA ALA A 86 -4.23 -15.29 5.46
C ALA A 86 -3.19 -14.86 6.52
N LEU A 87 -2.93 -13.57 6.61
CA LEU A 87 -1.93 -13.00 7.53
C LEU A 87 -2.46 -12.77 8.95
N GLY A 88 -3.77 -12.83 9.16
CA GLY A 88 -4.41 -12.58 10.45
C GLY A 88 -3.99 -13.53 11.58
N SER A 89 -3.46 -14.73 11.26
CA SER A 89 -2.88 -15.65 12.24
C SER A 89 -1.42 -15.33 12.62
N ARG A 90 -0.75 -14.46 11.84
CA ARG A 90 0.67 -14.13 12.00
C ARG A 90 0.90 -12.74 12.59
N TYR A 91 0.00 -11.81 12.31
CA TYR A 91 0.12 -10.41 12.67
C TYR A 91 -1.16 -9.90 13.31
N GLU A 92 -1.04 -9.05 14.32
CA GLU A 92 -2.17 -8.39 14.99
C GLU A 92 -2.68 -7.17 14.21
N ARG A 93 -1.82 -6.61 13.35
CA ARG A 93 -2.10 -5.42 12.54
C ARG A 93 -1.36 -5.47 11.22
N LEU A 94 -2.02 -5.00 10.17
CA LEU A 94 -1.39 -4.75 8.88
C LEU A 94 -1.44 -3.25 8.54
N HIS A 95 -0.34 -2.78 7.93
CA HIS A 95 -0.25 -1.48 7.29
C HIS A 95 -0.15 -1.72 5.80
N VAL A 96 -1.26 -1.58 5.07
CA VAL A 96 -1.26 -1.68 3.61
C VAL A 96 -0.76 -0.35 3.05
N VAL A 97 0.35 -0.38 2.33
CA VAL A 97 1.03 0.82 1.82
C VAL A 97 1.19 0.70 0.31
N HIS A 98 0.83 1.75 -0.41
CA HIS A 98 1.06 1.81 -1.86
C HIS A 98 2.55 1.84 -2.18
N GLY A 99 2.96 1.09 -3.21
CA GLY A 99 4.36 0.92 -3.60
C GLY A 99 4.93 2.06 -4.44
N ASP A 100 4.24 3.17 -4.58
CA ASP A 100 4.57 4.27 -5.49
C ASP A 100 4.60 5.64 -4.82
N LEU A 101 4.78 5.65 -3.49
CA LEU A 101 4.92 6.89 -2.74
C LEU A 101 6.18 7.65 -3.20
N LYS A 102 6.01 8.96 -3.45
CA LYS A 102 7.09 9.86 -3.85
C LYS A 102 8.07 10.14 -2.70
N ASN A 103 7.53 10.24 -1.48
CA ASN A 103 8.27 10.60 -0.27
C ASN A 103 8.02 9.54 0.83
N PRO A 104 8.57 8.32 0.68
CA PRO A 104 8.29 7.22 1.62
C PRO A 104 9.09 7.29 2.92
N GLU A 105 10.02 8.24 3.05
CA GLU A 105 10.89 8.37 4.21
C GLU A 105 10.08 8.47 5.51
N GLY A 106 10.56 7.82 6.56
CA GLY A 106 9.90 7.81 7.87
C GLY A 106 8.79 6.78 8.03
N LEU A 107 8.49 5.95 7.02
CA LEU A 107 7.53 4.84 7.19
C LEU A 107 7.90 3.91 8.35
N ASN A 108 9.18 3.74 8.63
CA ASN A 108 9.65 2.96 9.80
C ASN A 108 9.08 3.49 11.13
N ASP A 109 8.84 4.80 11.21
CA ASP A 109 8.33 5.48 12.41
C ASP A 109 6.80 5.65 12.37
N PHE A 110 6.14 5.15 11.33
CA PHE A 110 4.69 5.24 11.21
C PHE A 110 4.01 4.60 12.43
N SER A 111 3.12 5.36 13.07
CA SER A 111 2.30 4.91 14.19
C SER A 111 0.84 5.24 13.94
N PRO A 112 -0.06 4.25 14.05
CA PRO A 112 -1.50 4.50 13.91
C PRO A 112 -2.00 5.47 14.97
N THR A 113 -2.91 6.37 14.59
CA THR A 113 -3.52 7.37 15.48
C THR A 113 -4.91 6.95 15.99
N ALA A 114 -5.47 5.89 15.45
CA ALA A 114 -6.72 5.25 15.87
C ALA A 114 -6.67 3.75 15.55
N ALA A 115 -7.73 3.02 15.91
CA ALA A 115 -7.84 1.60 15.61
C ALA A 115 -7.73 1.35 14.10
N ILE A 116 -8.39 2.15 13.27
CA ILE A 116 -8.16 2.22 11.83
C ILE A 116 -7.57 3.60 11.53
N THR A 117 -6.43 3.63 10.84
CA THR A 117 -5.78 4.88 10.43
C THR A 117 -5.60 4.90 8.93
N ILE A 118 -6.05 5.96 8.28
CA ILE A 118 -5.95 6.20 6.85
C ILE A 118 -4.98 7.36 6.62
N VAL A 119 -3.99 7.19 5.76
CA VAL A 119 -3.27 8.31 5.15
C VAL A 119 -3.83 8.50 3.75
N SER A 120 -4.44 9.65 3.53
CA SER A 120 -5.04 9.98 2.24
C SER A 120 -3.98 10.32 1.20
N ASP A 121 -4.33 10.20 -0.07
CA ASP A 121 -3.58 10.85 -1.14
C ASP A 121 -3.65 12.39 -0.97
N HIS A 122 -2.77 13.11 -1.66
CA HIS A 122 -2.70 14.58 -1.58
C HIS A 122 -3.96 15.27 -2.15
N HIS A 123 -4.76 14.57 -2.95
CA HIS A 123 -6.06 15.06 -3.42
C HIS A 123 -7.18 14.89 -2.38
N GLY A 124 -6.93 14.18 -1.30
CA GLY A 124 -7.93 13.92 -0.27
C GLY A 124 -9.02 12.91 -0.67
N SER A 125 -8.80 12.11 -1.71
CA SER A 125 -9.78 11.16 -2.25
C SER A 125 -9.36 9.71 -2.17
N GLY A 126 -8.08 9.43 -2.28
CA GLY A 126 -7.48 8.08 -2.25
C GLY A 126 -7.00 7.66 -0.88
N THR A 127 -6.44 6.45 -0.81
CA THR A 127 -5.86 5.87 0.40
C THR A 127 -4.47 5.33 0.07
N ASN A 128 -3.43 6.02 0.52
CA ASN A 128 -2.03 5.61 0.30
C ASN A 128 -1.50 4.69 1.40
N VAL A 129 -1.95 4.90 2.64
CA VAL A 129 -1.67 3.99 3.75
C VAL A 129 -2.98 3.67 4.47
N LEU A 130 -3.25 2.39 4.69
CA LEU A 130 -4.36 1.91 5.48
C LEU A 130 -3.84 0.99 6.58
N SER A 131 -3.94 1.42 7.82
CA SER A 131 -3.56 0.64 9.00
C SER A 131 -4.78 0.15 9.74
N LEU A 132 -4.89 -1.15 9.97
CA LEU A 132 -6.02 -1.75 10.66
C LEU A 132 -5.61 -3.01 11.42
N PRO A 133 -6.29 -3.34 12.55
CA PRO A 133 -6.15 -4.63 13.20
C PRO A 133 -6.55 -5.75 12.25
N THR A 134 -5.96 -6.93 12.39
CA THR A 134 -6.40 -8.14 11.67
C THR A 134 -7.65 -8.74 12.31
N GLY A 135 -8.30 -9.64 11.59
CA GLY A 135 -9.48 -10.36 12.11
C GLY A 135 -10.79 -9.58 12.02
N LEU A 136 -10.81 -8.41 11.42
CA LEU A 136 -12.05 -7.66 11.15
C LEU A 136 -12.71 -8.17 9.86
N ASP A 137 -14.04 -8.12 9.80
CA ASP A 137 -14.80 -8.28 8.54
C ASP A 137 -14.74 -6.97 7.73
N PHE A 138 -13.51 -6.53 7.44
CA PHE A 138 -13.24 -5.28 6.73
C PHE A 138 -13.25 -5.51 5.22
N ARG A 139 -14.02 -4.69 4.50
CA ARG A 139 -14.10 -4.70 3.03
C ARG A 139 -13.19 -3.63 2.46
N PHE A 140 -12.23 -4.06 1.64
CA PHE A 140 -11.31 -3.12 1.00
C PHE A 140 -11.96 -2.48 -0.23
N HIS A 141 -11.77 -1.18 -0.39
CA HIS A 141 -12.39 -0.36 -1.43
C HIS A 141 -11.36 0.54 -2.11
N TYR A 142 -10.20 -0.02 -2.48
CA TYR A 142 -9.22 0.73 -3.29
C TYR A 142 -9.80 1.10 -4.65
N GLY A 143 -9.40 2.28 -5.14
CA GLY A 143 -9.91 2.89 -6.35
C GLY A 143 -10.43 4.30 -6.10
N VAL A 144 -11.26 4.81 -7.00
CA VAL A 144 -11.80 6.17 -6.91
C VAL A 144 -12.61 6.35 -5.62
N GLY A 145 -12.26 7.38 -4.83
CA GLY A 145 -12.96 7.70 -3.59
C GLY A 145 -12.67 6.73 -2.43
N SER A 146 -11.58 5.97 -2.52
CA SER A 146 -11.25 4.92 -1.54
C SER A 146 -11.17 5.41 -0.11
N ARG A 147 -10.71 6.66 0.14
CA ARG A 147 -10.67 7.23 1.49
C ARG A 147 -12.05 7.22 2.14
N VAL A 148 -13.04 7.81 1.48
CA VAL A 148 -14.41 7.91 2.01
C VAL A 148 -15.04 6.52 2.19
N LEU A 149 -14.79 5.61 1.25
CA LEU A 149 -15.31 4.25 1.31
C LEU A 149 -14.69 3.46 2.48
N HIS A 150 -13.41 3.61 2.76
CA HIS A 150 -12.75 3.00 3.92
C HIS A 150 -13.23 3.62 5.25
N GLU A 151 -13.47 4.94 5.31
CA GLU A 151 -14.09 5.59 6.47
C GLU A 151 -15.52 5.07 6.74
N GLN A 152 -16.32 4.89 5.68
CA GLN A 152 -17.66 4.31 5.78
C GLN A 152 -17.61 2.86 6.26
N GLU A 153 -16.62 2.09 5.82
CA GLU A 153 -16.44 0.71 6.23
C GLU A 153 -16.06 0.60 7.72
N ALA A 154 -15.16 1.47 8.20
CA ALA A 154 -14.84 1.58 9.62
C ALA A 154 -16.11 1.91 10.45
N LYS A 155 -16.93 2.86 9.96
CA LYS A 155 -18.20 3.21 10.58
C LYS A 155 -19.18 2.04 10.58
N ARG A 156 -19.26 1.25 9.49
CA ARG A 156 -20.11 0.04 9.42
C ARG A 156 -19.74 -0.95 10.51
N LEU A 157 -18.44 -1.09 10.79
CA LEU A 157 -17.92 -1.98 11.83
C LEU A 157 -18.00 -1.39 13.24
N GLY A 158 -18.37 -0.11 13.39
CA GLY A 158 -18.37 0.58 14.69
C GLY A 158 -16.97 0.78 15.28
N ILE A 159 -15.94 0.86 14.43
CA ILE A 159 -14.54 0.98 14.83
C ILE A 159 -14.06 2.41 14.65
N GLU A 160 -13.30 2.90 15.64
CA GLU A 160 -12.67 4.22 15.57
C GLU A 160 -11.72 4.32 14.38
N CYS A 161 -11.91 5.38 13.59
CA CYS A 161 -11.11 5.66 12.41
C CYS A 161 -10.59 7.10 12.43
N SER A 162 -9.31 7.26 12.13
CA SER A 162 -8.71 8.57 11.89
C SER A 162 -8.17 8.69 10.49
N THR A 163 -8.23 9.89 9.91
CA THR A 163 -7.68 10.19 8.59
C THR A 163 -6.64 11.30 8.69
N ILE A 164 -5.45 11.03 8.17
CA ILE A 164 -4.35 11.98 8.04
C ILE A 164 -4.40 12.52 6.61
N LEU A 165 -4.73 13.80 6.45
CA LEU A 165 -4.86 14.46 5.14
C LEU A 165 -3.56 15.14 4.68
N ASP A 166 -2.74 15.57 5.62
CA ASP A 166 -1.46 16.25 5.35
C ASP A 166 -0.30 15.37 5.84
N SER A 167 0.30 14.66 4.90
CA SER A 167 1.41 13.73 5.16
C SER A 167 2.34 13.67 3.94
N PRO A 168 3.66 13.53 4.12
CA PRO A 168 4.57 13.22 3.01
C PRO A 168 4.18 11.93 2.28
N TRP A 169 3.56 10.99 2.95
CA TRP A 169 3.06 9.72 2.35
C TRP A 169 1.76 9.87 1.56
N GLY A 170 1.17 11.07 1.53
CA GLY A 170 0.04 11.40 0.66
C GLY A 170 0.42 11.60 -0.80
N TYR A 171 1.69 11.70 -1.13
CA TYR A 171 2.15 11.91 -2.51
C TYR A 171 2.58 10.61 -3.15
N ASP A 172 1.79 10.14 -4.09
CA ASP A 172 2.08 9.04 -5.01
C ASP A 172 2.37 9.58 -6.42
N VAL A 173 2.99 8.76 -7.24
CA VAL A 173 3.37 9.14 -8.61
C VAL A 173 2.48 8.42 -9.60
N ASP A 174 1.38 9.03 -10.04
CA ASP A 174 0.43 8.45 -10.97
C ASP A 174 0.36 9.16 -12.32
N GLU A 175 0.65 10.45 -12.34
CA GLU A 175 0.55 11.31 -13.52
C GLU A 175 1.85 12.07 -13.77
N PRO A 176 2.09 12.58 -15.01
CA PRO A 176 3.29 13.36 -15.33
C PRO A 176 3.47 14.62 -14.46
N SER A 177 2.38 15.18 -13.94
CA SER A 177 2.39 16.29 -12.98
C SER A 177 3.09 15.96 -11.66
N ASP A 178 3.03 14.70 -11.23
CA ASP A 178 3.59 14.24 -9.95
C ASP A 178 5.11 14.11 -9.99
N LEU A 179 5.70 14.18 -11.19
CA LEU A 179 7.15 14.11 -11.41
C LEU A 179 7.87 15.46 -11.20
N LYS A 180 7.14 16.55 -11.01
CA LYS A 180 7.67 17.92 -10.87
C LYS A 180 8.07 18.25 -9.44
#